data_890a44a78654f36a3789289f2dcda78e
#
_entry.id   890a44a78654f36a3789289f2dcda78e
#
_cell.length_a   1.000
_cell.length_b   1.000
_cell.length_c   1.000
_cell.angle_alpha   90.00
_cell.angle_beta   90.00
_cell.angle_gamma   90.00
#
_symmetry.space_group_name_H-M   'P 1'
#
loop_
_entity.id
_entity.type
_entity.pdbx_description
1 polymer ?
#
loop_
_entity_poly.entity_id
_entity_poly.type
_entity_poly.pdbx_seq_one_letter_code
_entity_poly.pdbx_strand_id
1 'polypeptide(L)'
;MKKLIDLLKKHLIGLGITLISIVFVVLLHRSGVFEYFELKVLDVGFKTRGPISGWAARNEIPKDSLEVVIVDVDDESYRLVPYTWPYPREVWGSVVDNLSKAGAKVIVFDIQFDSPDRQSEYLKGIRKNLNDRGFSDLVPEHGDSLFANSIVNAKKNGTSVIL
;
A
#
# COMPACT_ATOMS: atom_id res chain seq x y z
N MET A 1 -56.18 -23.29 34.55
CA MET A 1 -55.87 -21.86 34.29
C MET A 1 -54.53 -21.39 34.83
N LYS A 2 -54.19 -21.58 36.12
CA LYS A 2 -52.87 -21.13 36.66
C LYS A 2 -51.65 -21.68 35.91
N LYS A 3 -51.58 -22.96 35.58
CA LYS A 3 -50.45 -23.56 34.81
C LYS A 3 -50.26 -22.96 33.42
N LEU A 4 -51.33 -22.57 32.77
CA LEU A 4 -51.25 -21.92 31.44
C LEU A 4 -50.69 -20.48 31.52
N ILE A 5 -51.11 -19.77 32.55
CA ILE A 5 -50.60 -18.41 32.84
C ILE A 5 -49.10 -18.43 33.19
N ASP A 6 -48.69 -19.41 33.99
CA ASP A 6 -47.26 -19.56 34.38
C ASP A 6 -46.39 -19.96 33.16
N LEU A 7 -46.92 -20.81 32.27
CA LEU A 7 -46.26 -21.16 31.02
C LEU A 7 -46.10 -19.97 30.08
N LEU A 8 -47.16 -19.17 29.90
CA LEU A 8 -47.15 -17.93 29.15
C LEU A 8 -46.17 -16.89 29.71
N LYS A 9 -46.16 -16.71 31.06
CA LYS A 9 -45.20 -15.82 31.71
C LYS A 9 -43.74 -16.24 31.48
N LYS A 10 -43.45 -17.55 31.53
CA LYS A 10 -42.11 -18.09 31.33
C LYS A 10 -41.63 -17.83 29.87
N HIS A 11 -42.51 -18.02 28.90
CA HIS A 11 -42.15 -17.70 27.48
C HIS A 11 -42.01 -16.19 27.25
N LEU A 12 -42.82 -15.37 27.88
CA LEU A 12 -42.72 -13.90 27.78
C LEU A 12 -41.41 -13.36 28.37
N ILE A 13 -40.97 -13.91 29.49
CA ILE A 13 -39.69 -13.59 30.12
C ILE A 13 -38.52 -13.98 29.19
N GLY A 14 -38.58 -15.22 28.66
CA GLY A 14 -37.57 -15.68 27.71
C GLY A 14 -37.45 -14.78 26.46
N LEU A 15 -38.61 -14.41 25.89
CA LEU A 15 -38.68 -13.51 24.74
C LEU A 15 -38.13 -12.10 25.05
N GLY A 16 -38.42 -11.60 26.27
CA GLY A 16 -37.88 -10.34 26.77
C GLY A 16 -36.33 -10.36 26.87
N ILE A 17 -35.79 -11.43 27.45
CA ILE A 17 -34.34 -11.59 27.58
C ILE A 17 -33.70 -11.66 26.18
N THR A 18 -34.28 -12.44 25.28
CA THR A 18 -33.77 -12.55 23.90
C THR A 18 -33.76 -11.18 23.18
N LEU A 19 -34.83 -10.41 23.30
CA LEU A 19 -34.93 -9.10 22.68
C LEU A 19 -33.88 -8.12 23.24
N ILE A 20 -33.71 -8.12 24.58
CA ILE A 20 -32.67 -7.28 25.22
C ILE A 20 -31.27 -7.71 24.74
N SER A 21 -31.01 -9.01 24.64
CA SER A 21 -29.71 -9.50 24.14
C SER A 21 -29.44 -9.08 22.71
N ILE A 22 -30.45 -9.15 21.83
CA ILE A 22 -30.33 -8.72 20.43
C ILE A 22 -30.01 -7.21 20.36
N VAL A 23 -30.77 -6.39 21.11
CA VAL A 23 -30.54 -4.94 21.15
C VAL A 23 -29.14 -4.64 21.67
N PHE A 24 -28.70 -5.33 22.71
CA PHE A 24 -27.37 -5.17 23.27
C PHE A 24 -26.26 -5.50 22.26
N VAL A 25 -26.36 -6.62 21.54
CA VAL A 25 -25.41 -7.01 20.50
C VAL A 25 -25.39 -5.99 19.36
N VAL A 26 -26.56 -5.50 18.93
CA VAL A 26 -26.64 -4.46 17.87
C VAL A 26 -25.99 -3.16 18.32
N LEU A 27 -26.18 -2.75 19.59
CA LEU A 27 -25.53 -1.58 20.14
C LEU A 27 -24.00 -1.75 20.21
N LEU A 28 -23.52 -2.90 20.64
CA LEU A 28 -22.09 -3.22 20.66
C LEU A 28 -21.50 -3.20 19.23
N HIS A 29 -22.22 -3.75 18.27
CA HIS A 29 -21.76 -3.72 16.86
C HIS A 29 -21.67 -2.30 16.32
N ARG A 30 -22.68 -1.45 16.60
CA ARG A 30 -22.67 -0.05 16.17
C ARG A 30 -21.66 0.83 16.89
N SER A 31 -21.26 0.47 18.09
CA SER A 31 -20.27 1.23 18.87
C SER A 31 -18.82 0.98 18.43
N GLY A 32 -18.57 0.08 17.45
CA GLY A 32 -17.24 -0.25 17.00
C GLY A 32 -16.43 -1.13 17.97
N VAL A 33 -17.05 -1.60 19.04
CA VAL A 33 -16.36 -2.44 20.06
C VAL A 33 -15.82 -3.71 19.45
N PHE A 34 -16.56 -4.34 18.54
CA PHE A 34 -16.10 -5.56 17.85
C PHE A 34 -14.89 -5.29 16.96
N GLU A 35 -14.90 -4.17 16.21
CA GLU A 35 -13.79 -3.75 15.36
C GLU A 35 -12.52 -3.49 16.19
N TYR A 36 -12.67 -2.83 17.32
CA TYR A 36 -11.57 -2.62 18.29
C TYR A 36 -10.98 -3.95 18.79
N PHE A 37 -11.82 -4.92 19.14
CA PHE A 37 -11.36 -6.25 19.56
C PHE A 37 -10.68 -6.99 18.44
N GLU A 38 -11.22 -6.96 17.22
CA GLU A 38 -10.63 -7.60 16.03
C GLU A 38 -9.23 -7.06 15.75
N LEU A 39 -9.07 -5.74 15.74
CA LEU A 39 -7.76 -5.10 15.57
C LEU A 39 -6.78 -5.49 16.68
N LYS A 40 -7.25 -5.58 17.92
CA LYS A 40 -6.41 -5.98 19.04
C LYS A 40 -5.99 -7.44 19.01
N VAL A 41 -6.86 -8.32 18.55
CA VAL A 41 -6.55 -9.75 18.32
C VAL A 41 -5.52 -9.88 17.19
N LEU A 42 -5.65 -9.12 16.10
CA LEU A 42 -4.67 -9.06 15.03
C LEU A 42 -3.30 -8.57 15.55
N ASP A 43 -3.27 -7.50 16.36
CA ASP A 43 -2.03 -6.97 16.94
C ASP A 43 -1.33 -8.01 17.84
N VAL A 44 -2.09 -8.73 18.65
CA VAL A 44 -1.57 -9.85 19.46
C VAL A 44 -1.05 -10.96 18.54
N GLY A 45 -1.77 -11.28 17.47
CA GLY A 45 -1.35 -12.26 16.46
C GLY A 45 -0.01 -11.88 15.82
N PHE A 46 0.15 -10.62 15.42
CA PHE A 46 1.41 -10.13 14.88
C PHE A 46 2.55 -10.15 15.90
N LYS A 47 2.29 -9.75 17.15
CA LYS A 47 3.28 -9.79 18.24
C LYS A 47 3.73 -11.22 18.58
N THR A 48 2.81 -12.15 18.62
CA THR A 48 3.13 -13.57 18.91
C THR A 48 3.84 -14.25 17.76
N ARG A 49 3.51 -13.90 16.52
CA ARG A 49 4.18 -14.38 15.31
C ARG A 49 5.62 -13.87 15.24
N GLY A 50 5.88 -12.66 15.72
CA GLY A 50 7.16 -11.97 15.59
C GLY A 50 7.46 -11.53 14.14
N PRO A 51 8.61 -10.92 13.91
CA PRO A 51 9.04 -10.51 12.58
C PRO A 51 9.20 -11.72 11.65
N ILE A 52 8.92 -11.51 10.36
CA ILE A 52 8.99 -12.58 9.33
C ILE A 52 10.35 -13.25 9.32
N SER A 53 11.43 -12.49 9.56
CA SER A 53 12.79 -13.02 9.70
C SER A 53 12.92 -14.03 10.86
N GLY A 54 12.27 -13.77 11.99
CA GLY A 54 12.25 -14.69 13.13
C GLY A 54 11.42 -15.95 12.86
N TRP A 55 10.37 -15.85 12.07
CA TRP A 55 9.55 -16.99 11.65
C TRP A 55 10.30 -17.84 10.62
N ALA A 56 10.93 -17.22 9.62
CA ALA A 56 11.77 -17.88 8.65
C ALA A 56 12.93 -18.64 9.33
N ALA A 57 13.59 -18.02 10.31
CA ALA A 57 14.65 -18.68 11.08
C ALA A 57 14.15 -19.89 11.90
N ARG A 58 12.91 -19.86 12.41
CA ARG A 58 12.30 -21.00 13.11
C ARG A 58 11.94 -22.17 12.19
N ASN A 59 11.70 -21.90 10.92
CA ASN A 59 11.34 -22.92 9.93
C ASN A 59 12.53 -23.30 9.01
N GLU A 60 13.75 -23.15 9.51
CA GLU A 60 14.99 -23.52 8.81
C GLU A 60 15.22 -22.82 7.47
N ILE A 61 14.53 -21.69 7.21
CA ILE A 61 14.86 -20.85 6.07
C ILE A 61 16.13 -20.08 6.44
N PRO A 62 17.23 -20.23 5.69
CA PRO A 62 18.48 -19.54 5.99
C PRO A 62 18.24 -18.03 6.12
N LYS A 63 18.83 -17.40 7.15
CA LYS A 63 18.72 -15.93 7.35
C LYS A 63 19.15 -15.13 6.12
N ASP A 64 20.05 -15.70 5.33
CA ASP A 64 20.64 -15.08 4.14
C ASP A 64 19.77 -15.28 2.87
N SER A 65 18.62 -15.96 2.97
CA SER A 65 17.79 -16.29 1.80
C SER A 65 16.71 -15.26 1.48
N LEU A 66 16.45 -14.29 2.35
CA LEU A 66 15.47 -13.22 2.17
C LEU A 66 16.15 -11.87 2.35
N GLU A 67 16.83 -11.41 1.32
CA GLU A 67 17.34 -10.05 1.23
C GLU A 67 16.21 -9.13 0.75
N VAL A 68 15.41 -8.65 1.68
CA VAL A 68 14.40 -7.62 1.43
C VAL A 68 14.90 -6.30 1.99
N VAL A 69 15.08 -5.32 1.11
CA VAL A 69 15.44 -3.96 1.47
C VAL A 69 14.23 -3.06 1.26
N ILE A 70 13.87 -2.30 2.28
CA ILE A 70 12.83 -1.27 2.18
C ILE A 70 13.54 0.03 1.85
N VAL A 71 13.10 0.66 0.74
CA VAL A 71 13.53 2.00 0.35
C VAL A 71 12.36 2.94 0.66
N ASP A 72 12.53 3.78 1.64
CA ASP A 72 11.49 4.69 2.12
C ASP A 72 11.73 6.11 1.61
N VAL A 73 10.64 6.87 1.48
CA VAL A 73 10.66 8.31 1.21
C VAL A 73 10.42 9.03 2.53
N ASP A 74 11.50 9.38 3.19
CA ASP A 74 11.52 10.03 4.50
C ASP A 74 11.69 11.56 4.42
N ASP A 75 11.78 12.22 5.57
CA ASP A 75 11.99 13.67 5.67
C ASP A 75 13.30 14.13 5.01
N GLU A 76 14.32 13.29 4.98
CA GLU A 76 15.58 13.59 4.32
C GLU A 76 15.42 13.56 2.80
N SER A 77 14.62 12.63 2.28
CA SER A 77 14.27 12.57 0.86
C SER A 77 13.56 13.85 0.41
N TYR A 78 12.66 14.41 1.22
CA TYR A 78 12.01 15.70 0.93
C TYR A 78 12.97 16.89 0.93
N ARG A 79 14.07 16.82 1.66
CA ARG A 79 15.09 17.87 1.69
C ARG A 79 16.08 17.79 0.54
N LEU A 80 16.41 16.59 0.10
CA LEU A 80 17.45 16.34 -0.91
C LEU A 80 16.92 16.31 -2.33
N VAL A 81 15.70 15.80 -2.52
CA VAL A 81 15.08 15.75 -3.85
C VAL A 81 14.44 17.10 -4.16
N PRO A 82 14.82 17.78 -5.26
CA PRO A 82 14.38 19.15 -5.56
C PRO A 82 12.96 19.19 -6.15
N TYR A 83 12.10 18.27 -5.75
CA TYR A 83 10.70 18.16 -6.18
C TYR A 83 9.78 18.02 -4.97
N THR A 84 8.54 18.48 -5.12
CA THR A 84 7.47 18.26 -4.15
C THR A 84 6.74 16.95 -4.44
N TRP A 85 6.24 16.31 -3.38
CA TRP A 85 5.38 15.14 -3.53
C TRP A 85 4.04 15.48 -4.23
N PRO A 86 3.50 14.65 -5.12
CA PRO A 86 4.11 13.41 -5.65
C PRO A 86 5.27 13.71 -6.62
N TYR A 87 6.36 12.98 -6.46
CA TYR A 87 7.55 13.16 -7.30
C TYR A 87 7.27 12.85 -8.77
N PRO A 88 7.93 13.57 -9.71
CA PRO A 88 7.86 13.29 -11.14
C PRO A 88 8.29 11.85 -11.46
N ARG A 89 7.76 11.30 -12.54
CA ARG A 89 8.10 9.94 -12.99
C ARG A 89 9.58 9.73 -13.30
N GLU A 90 10.29 10.77 -13.71
CA GLU A 90 11.74 10.72 -13.96
C GLU A 90 12.54 10.36 -12.69
N VAL A 91 12.07 10.80 -11.50
CA VAL A 91 12.69 10.44 -10.21
C VAL A 91 12.55 8.94 -9.97
N TRP A 92 11.36 8.41 -10.19
CA TRP A 92 11.10 6.96 -10.06
C TRP A 92 11.84 6.13 -11.09
N GLY A 93 12.01 6.65 -12.31
CA GLY A 93 12.88 6.06 -13.31
C GLY A 93 14.32 5.93 -12.80
N SER A 94 14.85 7.01 -12.23
CA SER A 94 16.19 7.01 -11.64
C SER A 94 16.33 6.04 -10.46
N VAL A 95 15.29 5.88 -9.64
CA VAL A 95 15.26 4.89 -8.54
C VAL A 95 15.34 3.48 -9.12
N VAL A 96 14.54 3.16 -10.14
CA VAL A 96 14.58 1.85 -10.82
C VAL A 96 15.97 1.56 -11.39
N ASP A 97 16.56 2.53 -12.09
CA ASP A 97 17.89 2.37 -12.69
C ASP A 97 18.96 2.11 -11.64
N ASN A 98 18.93 2.85 -10.52
CA ASN A 98 19.90 2.71 -9.45
C ASN A 98 19.76 1.36 -8.72
N LEU A 99 18.53 0.95 -8.40
CA LEU A 99 18.28 -0.33 -7.75
C LEU A 99 18.64 -1.52 -8.67
N SER A 100 18.33 -1.41 -9.96
CA SER A 100 18.72 -2.42 -10.96
C SER A 100 20.24 -2.54 -11.08
N LYS A 101 20.97 -1.40 -11.14
CA LYS A 101 22.44 -1.37 -11.13
C LYS A 101 23.04 -1.94 -9.85
N ALA A 102 22.36 -1.74 -8.70
CA ALA A 102 22.75 -2.32 -7.42
C ALA A 102 22.49 -3.84 -7.32
N GLY A 103 21.87 -4.44 -8.32
CA GLY A 103 21.65 -5.88 -8.39
C GLY A 103 20.32 -6.37 -7.85
N ALA A 104 19.35 -5.47 -7.62
CA ALA A 104 18.00 -5.85 -7.23
C ALA A 104 17.40 -6.83 -8.25
N LYS A 105 16.86 -7.95 -7.78
CA LYS A 105 16.16 -8.94 -8.63
C LYS A 105 14.71 -8.57 -8.87
N VAL A 106 14.08 -8.00 -7.86
CA VAL A 106 12.69 -7.56 -7.90
C VAL A 106 12.59 -6.20 -7.23
N ILE A 107 11.89 -5.26 -7.86
CA ILE A 107 11.54 -3.96 -7.30
C ILE A 107 10.01 -3.93 -7.23
N VAL A 108 9.46 -3.65 -6.05
CA VAL A 108 8.01 -3.54 -5.85
C VAL A 108 7.72 -2.12 -5.38
N PHE A 109 6.82 -1.44 -6.05
CA PHE A 109 6.34 -0.13 -5.63
C PHE A 109 5.05 -0.27 -4.82
N ASP A 110 5.01 0.35 -3.65
CA ASP A 110 3.77 0.59 -2.88
C ASP A 110 3.31 2.03 -3.13
N ILE A 111 3.19 2.38 -4.41
CA ILE A 111 2.82 3.71 -4.90
C ILE A 111 1.87 3.53 -6.08
N GLN A 112 0.78 4.29 -6.11
CA GLN A 112 -0.16 4.28 -7.22
C GLN A 112 0.34 5.18 -8.37
N PHE A 113 0.37 4.61 -9.57
CA PHE A 113 0.74 5.28 -10.81
C PHE A 113 -0.45 5.34 -11.79
N ASP A 114 -1.63 5.65 -11.29
CA ASP A 114 -2.92 5.63 -11.98
C ASP A 114 -3.19 6.85 -12.86
N SER A 115 -2.40 7.89 -12.73
CA SER A 115 -2.54 9.14 -13.50
C SER A 115 -1.25 9.49 -14.23
N PRO A 116 -1.32 10.23 -15.37
CA PRO A 116 -0.15 10.74 -16.07
C PRO A 116 0.74 11.60 -15.18
N ASP A 117 2.02 11.68 -15.52
CA ASP A 117 2.98 12.52 -14.82
C ASP A 117 2.58 13.99 -14.84
N ARG A 118 2.27 14.55 -13.67
CA ARG A 118 1.78 15.93 -13.53
C ARG A 118 2.71 16.97 -14.10
N GLN A 119 4.01 16.81 -13.89
CA GLN A 119 5.01 17.76 -14.41
C GLN A 119 5.05 17.70 -15.93
N SER A 120 4.99 16.52 -16.50
CA SER A 120 4.96 16.33 -17.94
C SER A 120 3.71 16.89 -18.59
N GLU A 121 2.55 16.73 -17.95
CA GLU A 121 1.29 17.33 -18.43
C GLU A 121 1.34 18.85 -18.33
N TYR A 122 1.88 19.41 -17.26
CA TYR A 122 2.06 20.86 -17.13
C TYR A 122 2.95 21.45 -18.25
N LEU A 123 4.01 20.73 -18.64
CA LEU A 123 4.93 21.14 -19.70
C LEU A 123 4.42 20.86 -21.12
N LYS A 124 3.26 20.24 -21.28
CA LYS A 124 2.71 19.84 -22.57
C LYS A 124 2.59 20.99 -23.59
N GLY A 125 2.13 22.14 -23.13
CA GLY A 125 2.04 23.35 -23.96
C GLY A 125 3.40 23.87 -24.40
N ILE A 126 4.40 23.83 -23.52
CA ILE A 126 5.78 24.24 -23.81
C ILE A 126 6.41 23.32 -24.84
N ARG A 127 6.26 21.99 -24.67
CA ARG A 127 6.73 20.99 -25.64
C ARG A 127 6.18 21.25 -27.04
N LYS A 128 4.87 21.46 -27.13
CA LYS A 128 4.23 21.74 -28.42
C LYS A 128 4.85 23.00 -29.06
N ASN A 129 4.95 24.08 -28.34
CA ASN A 129 5.54 25.32 -28.86
C ASN A 129 6.99 25.17 -29.31
N LEU A 130 7.81 24.41 -28.59
CA LEU A 130 9.19 24.15 -28.95
C LEU A 130 9.27 23.32 -30.23
N ASN A 131 8.49 22.26 -30.33
CA ASN A 131 8.40 21.41 -31.52
C ASN A 131 7.95 22.20 -32.75
N ASP A 132 6.91 23.00 -32.63
CA ASP A 132 6.34 23.81 -33.71
C ASP A 132 7.34 24.88 -34.24
N ARG A 133 8.31 25.28 -33.40
CA ARG A 133 9.39 26.20 -33.75
C ARG A 133 10.66 25.52 -34.22
N GLY A 134 10.69 24.21 -34.31
CA GLY A 134 11.87 23.43 -34.76
C GLY A 134 12.95 23.22 -33.68
N PHE A 135 12.62 23.45 -32.40
CA PHE A 135 13.53 23.25 -31.28
C PHE A 135 13.27 21.89 -30.58
N SER A 136 13.08 20.85 -31.39
CA SER A 136 12.79 19.50 -30.85
C SER A 136 13.88 18.97 -29.91
N ASP A 137 15.13 19.37 -30.11
CA ASP A 137 16.26 18.95 -29.28
C ASP A 137 16.23 19.54 -27.86
N LEU A 138 15.46 20.61 -27.68
CA LEU A 138 15.28 21.25 -26.36
C LEU A 138 14.02 20.78 -25.63
N VAL A 139 13.27 19.90 -26.26
CA VAL A 139 12.03 19.36 -25.68
C VAL A 139 12.37 18.33 -24.60
N PRO A 140 12.02 18.57 -23.32
CA PRO A 140 12.26 17.56 -22.30
C PRO A 140 11.42 16.31 -22.56
N GLU A 141 12.00 15.14 -22.37
CA GLU A 141 11.30 13.88 -22.53
C GLU A 141 10.14 13.75 -21.52
N HIS A 142 9.09 13.03 -21.90
CA HIS A 142 7.94 12.85 -21.00
C HIS A 142 8.33 11.93 -19.86
N GLY A 143 8.00 12.32 -18.60
CA GLY A 143 8.36 11.56 -17.42
C GLY A 143 7.87 10.11 -17.43
N ASP A 144 6.65 9.87 -17.93
CA ASP A 144 6.13 8.50 -18.07
C ASP A 144 6.96 7.68 -19.06
N SER A 145 7.47 8.30 -20.14
CA SER A 145 8.35 7.62 -21.08
C SER A 145 9.69 7.27 -20.47
N LEU A 146 10.28 8.21 -19.72
CA LEU A 146 11.52 7.97 -18.97
C LEU A 146 11.35 6.82 -17.98
N PHE A 147 10.29 6.81 -17.20
CA PHE A 147 9.99 5.75 -16.24
C PHE A 147 9.79 4.40 -16.93
N ALA A 148 8.99 4.36 -18.00
CA ALA A 148 8.78 3.14 -18.78
C ALA A 148 10.10 2.61 -19.36
N ASN A 149 10.96 3.48 -19.89
CA ASN A 149 12.27 3.11 -20.42
C ASN A 149 13.17 2.51 -19.32
N SER A 150 13.19 3.09 -18.13
CA SER A 150 13.93 2.55 -17.00
C SER A 150 13.42 1.15 -16.60
N ILE A 151 12.10 0.92 -16.58
CA ILE A 151 11.53 -0.41 -16.33
C ILE A 151 11.97 -1.42 -17.40
N VAL A 152 11.91 -1.03 -18.67
CA VAL A 152 12.34 -1.90 -19.80
C VAL A 152 13.84 -2.23 -19.68
N ASN A 153 14.66 -1.26 -19.33
CA ASN A 153 16.10 -1.45 -19.15
C ASN A 153 16.40 -2.34 -17.93
N ALA A 154 15.73 -2.13 -16.82
CA ALA A 154 15.82 -2.98 -15.64
C ALA A 154 15.50 -4.45 -15.98
N LYS A 155 14.44 -4.68 -16.76
CA LYS A 155 14.07 -6.02 -17.22
C LYS A 155 15.16 -6.66 -18.07
N LYS A 156 15.82 -5.91 -18.97
CA LYS A 156 16.98 -6.41 -19.76
C LYS A 156 18.16 -6.81 -18.86
N ASN A 157 18.33 -6.14 -17.74
CA ASN A 157 19.36 -6.42 -16.74
C ASN A 157 18.97 -7.55 -15.77
N GLY A 158 17.81 -8.18 -15.94
CA GLY A 158 17.34 -9.27 -15.09
C GLY A 158 16.60 -8.82 -13.82
N THR A 159 16.19 -7.55 -13.74
CA THR A 159 15.38 -6.99 -12.65
C THR A 159 13.91 -6.95 -13.05
N SER A 160 13.02 -7.54 -12.24
CA SER A 160 11.58 -7.44 -12.41
C SER A 160 11.04 -6.24 -11.64
N VAL A 161 10.17 -5.43 -12.26
CA VAL A 161 9.52 -4.29 -11.62
C VAL A 161 8.01 -4.55 -11.54
N ILE A 162 7.44 -4.36 -10.36
CA ILE A 162 6.01 -4.53 -10.05
C ILE A 162 5.47 -3.18 -9.57
N LEU A 163 4.39 -2.70 -10.20
CA LEU A 163 3.70 -1.44 -9.91
C LEU A 163 2.38 -1.71 -9.22
#